data_40eda62eeeefecf72bb97a028e34680c
#
_entry.id   40eda62eeeefecf72bb97a028e34680c
#
_cell.length_a   1.000
_cell.length_b   1.000
_cell.length_c   1.000
_cell.angle_alpha   90.00
_cell.angle_beta   90.00
_cell.angle_gamma   90.00
#
_symmetry.space_group_name_H-M   'P 1'
#
loop_
_entity.id
_entity.type
_entity.pdbx_description
1 polymer ?
#
loop_
_entity_poly.entity_id
_entity_poly.type
_entity_poly.pdbx_seq_one_letter_code
_entity_poly.pdbx_strand_id
1 'polypeptide(L)'
;MLESHIELEVPSIIMFDPENPGEELTDVSHNDIASVQLNFHGPFSGSAVLVFPSESVEKLVTALTGEKPDSEGFAKATSETLCEVGNILINAVMGSIANLLATQIDFSTPNYKEGKFTDLIKSKGSKKAMTFLLIRTNFKVQDPQISGNVFLIFELGSIGDLLTAIDKL
;
A
#
# COMPACT_ATOMS: atom_id res chain seq x y z
N MET A 1 13.33 0.92 -16.66
CA MET A 1 12.23 1.65 -16.02
C MET A 1 10.95 1.41 -16.77
N LEU A 2 9.86 1.23 -16.06
CA LEU A 2 8.55 1.04 -16.65
C LEU A 2 8.09 2.35 -17.32
N GLU A 3 8.15 2.44 -18.62
CA GLU A 3 7.40 3.43 -19.41
C GLU A 3 5.90 3.07 -19.47
N SER A 4 5.46 2.22 -18.58
CA SER A 4 4.09 1.73 -18.53
C SER A 4 3.21 2.74 -17.84
N HIS A 5 2.08 3.07 -18.43
CA HIS A 5 1.06 3.86 -17.78
C HIS A 5 0.47 3.08 -16.61
N ILE A 6 0.51 3.69 -15.43
CA ILE A 6 -0.13 3.18 -14.24
C ILE A 6 -1.52 3.79 -14.19
N GLU A 7 -2.54 2.96 -14.25
CA GLU A 7 -3.93 3.38 -14.05
C GLU A 7 -4.31 3.19 -12.59
N LEU A 8 -4.84 4.23 -11.98
CA LEU A 8 -5.41 4.22 -10.64
C LEU A 8 -6.94 4.29 -10.77
N GLU A 9 -7.63 3.35 -10.15
CA GLU A 9 -9.09 3.39 -10.05
C GLU A 9 -9.52 4.41 -8.98
N VAL A 10 -10.78 4.85 -9.06
CA VAL A 10 -11.36 5.73 -8.03
C VAL A 10 -11.27 5.03 -6.67
N PRO A 11 -10.71 5.68 -5.65
CA PRO A 11 -10.55 5.08 -4.34
C PRO A 11 -11.89 4.84 -3.66
N SER A 12 -11.99 3.72 -2.93
CA SER A 12 -13.06 3.45 -1.99
C SER A 12 -12.60 3.74 -0.57
N ILE A 13 -13.50 4.24 0.26
CA ILE A 13 -13.24 4.53 1.67
C ILE A 13 -14.01 3.52 2.50
N ILE A 14 -13.32 2.81 3.36
CA ILE A 14 -13.86 1.74 4.19
C ILE A 14 -13.50 2.04 5.65
N MET A 15 -14.51 2.07 6.52
CA MET A 15 -14.29 2.04 7.96
C MET A 15 -14.01 0.59 8.37
N PHE A 16 -12.87 0.38 9.00
CA PHE A 16 -12.32 -0.96 9.19
C PHE A 16 -12.04 -1.26 10.65
N ASP A 17 -12.49 -2.42 11.10
CA ASP A 17 -12.11 -3.03 12.37
C ASP A 17 -11.14 -4.19 12.12
N PRO A 18 -9.90 -4.15 12.64
CA PRO A 18 -8.92 -5.21 12.43
C PRO A 18 -9.36 -6.59 12.93
N GLU A 19 -10.23 -6.63 13.94
CA GLU A 19 -10.75 -7.88 14.50
C GLU A 19 -11.88 -8.47 13.66
N ASN A 20 -12.55 -7.62 12.87
CA ASN A 20 -13.66 -8.03 12.02
C ASN A 20 -13.62 -7.32 10.66
N PRO A 21 -12.75 -7.77 9.74
CA PRO A 21 -12.42 -7.04 8.50
C PRO A 21 -13.57 -6.88 7.51
N GLY A 22 -14.72 -7.51 7.73
CA GLY A 22 -15.86 -7.37 6.85
C GLY A 22 -15.70 -8.06 5.49
N GLU A 23 -16.78 -8.10 4.73
CA GLU A 23 -16.82 -8.76 3.41
C GLU A 23 -16.00 -8.01 2.34
N GLU A 24 -15.80 -6.71 2.51
CA GLU A 24 -15.14 -5.84 1.51
C GLU A 24 -13.64 -6.11 1.33
N LEU A 25 -13.01 -6.82 2.28
CA LEU A 25 -11.60 -7.19 2.23
C LEU A 25 -11.39 -8.70 2.04
N THR A 26 -12.45 -9.46 1.79
CA THR A 26 -12.39 -10.92 1.68
C THR A 26 -11.48 -11.37 0.53
N ASP A 27 -11.41 -10.61 -0.54
CA ASP A 27 -10.56 -10.89 -1.70
C ASP A 27 -9.06 -10.83 -1.41
N VAL A 28 -8.63 -10.03 -0.43
CA VAL A 28 -7.22 -9.90 -0.03
C VAL A 28 -6.91 -10.56 1.32
N SER A 29 -7.91 -10.75 2.17
CA SER A 29 -7.71 -11.15 3.57
C SER A 29 -7.18 -12.58 3.74
N HIS A 30 -7.52 -13.49 2.86
CA HIS A 30 -7.21 -14.93 2.98
C HIS A 30 -6.05 -15.38 2.09
N ASN A 31 -5.60 -14.55 1.16
CA ASN A 31 -4.56 -14.89 0.22
C ASN A 31 -3.17 -14.52 0.77
N ASP A 32 -2.17 -15.30 0.36
CA ASP A 32 -0.79 -14.91 0.55
C ASP A 32 -0.45 -13.74 -0.37
N ILE A 33 0.13 -12.72 0.19
CA ILE A 33 0.47 -11.48 -0.50
C ILE A 33 1.92 -11.09 -0.25
N ALA A 34 2.47 -10.34 -1.18
CA ALA A 34 3.64 -9.53 -0.95
C ALA A 34 3.20 -8.08 -0.70
N SER A 35 3.78 -7.45 0.28
CA SER A 35 3.43 -6.08 0.65
C SER A 35 4.66 -5.22 0.85
N VAL A 36 4.53 -3.95 0.48
CA VAL A 36 5.49 -2.90 0.81
C VAL A 36 4.78 -1.85 1.64
N GLN A 37 5.34 -1.54 2.78
CA GLN A 37 4.79 -0.61 3.74
C GLN A 37 5.72 0.58 3.95
N LEU A 38 5.16 1.78 3.93
CA LEU A 38 5.79 3.00 4.41
C LEU A 38 4.91 3.63 5.47
N ASN A 39 5.52 4.12 6.54
CA ASN A 39 4.81 4.97 7.50
C ASN A 39 4.93 6.41 7.05
N PHE A 40 3.90 7.19 7.27
CA PHE A 40 3.90 8.61 6.98
C PHE A 40 3.57 9.43 8.22
N HIS A 41 4.18 10.61 8.30
CA HIS A 41 4.04 11.54 9.40
C HIS A 41 3.91 12.96 8.86
N GLY A 42 3.13 13.75 9.53
CA GLY A 42 2.88 15.14 9.19
C GLY A 42 1.71 15.67 9.99
N PRO A 43 0.86 16.52 9.40
CA PRO A 43 -0.39 16.94 10.04
C PRO A 43 -1.30 15.77 10.40
N PHE A 44 -1.16 14.66 9.71
CA PHE A 44 -1.78 13.37 10.01
C PHE A 44 -0.76 12.26 9.81
N SER A 45 -0.94 11.16 10.51
CA SER A 45 -0.02 10.02 10.51
C SER A 45 -0.74 8.72 10.20
N GLY A 46 0.00 7.78 9.66
CA GLY A 46 -0.53 6.47 9.32
C GLY A 46 0.47 5.62 8.56
N SER A 47 -0.06 4.66 7.82
CA SER A 47 0.73 3.76 6.98
C SER A 47 0.12 3.64 5.60
N ALA A 48 0.98 3.66 4.60
CA ALA A 48 0.64 3.29 3.25
C ALA A 48 1.15 1.88 2.97
N VAL A 49 0.31 1.01 2.47
CA VAL A 49 0.63 -0.38 2.18
C VAL A 49 0.27 -0.70 0.74
N LEU A 50 1.27 -1.08 -0.02
CA LEU A 50 1.10 -1.59 -1.37
C LEU A 50 1.06 -3.11 -1.32
N VAL A 51 0.00 -3.70 -1.85
CA VAL A 51 -0.24 -5.15 -1.81
C VAL A 51 -0.27 -5.71 -3.22
N PHE A 52 0.51 -6.75 -3.43
CA PHE A 52 0.56 -7.50 -4.67
C PHE A 52 0.10 -8.94 -4.46
N PRO A 53 -0.78 -9.45 -5.31
CA PRO A 53 -0.99 -10.89 -5.42
C PRO A 53 0.31 -11.58 -5.83
N SER A 54 0.57 -12.78 -5.30
CA SER A 54 1.83 -13.51 -5.55
C SER A 54 2.13 -13.71 -7.05
N GLU A 55 1.11 -13.97 -7.86
CA GLU A 55 1.26 -14.11 -9.32
C GLU A 55 1.74 -12.82 -10.00
N SER A 56 1.33 -11.66 -9.49
CA SER A 56 1.76 -10.35 -10.01
C SER A 56 3.20 -10.06 -9.67
N VAL A 57 3.67 -10.52 -8.51
CA VAL A 57 5.06 -10.35 -8.06
C VAL A 57 6.05 -11.01 -9.00
N GLU A 58 5.83 -12.28 -9.32
CA GLU A 58 6.73 -13.02 -10.21
C GLU A 58 6.85 -12.35 -11.58
N LYS A 59 5.72 -11.95 -12.15
CA LYS A 59 5.69 -11.24 -13.45
C LYS A 59 6.44 -9.91 -13.39
N LEU A 60 6.22 -9.14 -12.33
CA LEU A 60 6.84 -7.83 -12.16
C LEU A 60 8.35 -7.93 -12.00
N VAL A 61 8.80 -8.80 -11.09
CA VAL A 61 10.23 -8.97 -10.81
C VAL A 61 10.96 -9.51 -12.03
N THR A 62 10.41 -10.52 -12.69
CA THR A 62 11.02 -11.08 -13.91
C THR A 62 11.10 -10.03 -15.02
N ALA A 63 10.05 -9.23 -15.21
CA ALA A 63 10.03 -8.19 -16.24
C ALA A 63 11.05 -7.07 -15.98
N LEU A 64 11.27 -6.70 -14.73
CA LEU A 64 12.17 -5.60 -14.38
C LEU A 64 13.63 -6.02 -14.20
N THR A 65 13.89 -7.22 -13.71
CA THR A 65 15.23 -7.67 -13.36
C THR A 65 15.80 -8.74 -14.30
N GLY A 66 14.94 -9.44 -15.03
CA GLY A 66 15.32 -10.63 -15.79
C GLY A 66 15.53 -11.90 -14.93
N GLU A 67 15.44 -11.79 -13.62
CA GLU A 67 15.57 -12.94 -12.71
C GLU A 67 14.35 -13.87 -12.84
N LYS A 68 14.61 -15.16 -12.80
CA LYS A 68 13.56 -16.19 -12.85
C LYS A 68 13.13 -16.61 -11.45
N PRO A 69 11.88 -17.02 -11.24
CA PRO A 69 11.35 -17.40 -9.92
C PRO A 69 12.13 -18.50 -9.19
N ASP A 70 12.80 -19.36 -9.92
CA ASP A 70 13.60 -20.48 -9.42
C ASP A 70 15.10 -20.16 -9.22
N SER A 71 15.53 -18.94 -9.52
CA SER A 71 16.92 -18.51 -9.32
C SER A 71 17.22 -18.20 -7.86
N GLU A 72 18.48 -18.43 -7.44
CA GLU A 72 18.93 -18.09 -6.07
C GLU A 72 18.80 -16.59 -5.74
N GLY A 73 18.88 -15.74 -6.75
CA GLY A 73 18.78 -14.29 -6.61
C GLY A 73 17.36 -13.74 -6.51
N PHE A 74 16.35 -14.57 -6.81
CA PHE A 74 14.98 -14.09 -6.97
C PHE A 74 14.38 -13.46 -5.71
N ALA A 75 14.58 -14.07 -4.54
CA ALA A 75 14.04 -13.56 -3.29
C ALA A 75 14.60 -12.17 -2.95
N LYS A 76 15.89 -11.95 -3.17
CA LYS A 76 16.54 -10.66 -2.97
C LYS A 76 16.04 -9.64 -4.00
N ALA A 77 16.01 -10.03 -5.28
CA ALA A 77 15.50 -9.19 -6.35
C ALA A 77 14.03 -8.78 -6.12
N THR A 78 13.22 -9.69 -5.58
CA THR A 78 11.82 -9.41 -5.20
C THR A 78 11.72 -8.32 -4.15
N SER A 79 12.42 -8.46 -3.05
CA SER A 79 12.41 -7.47 -1.97
C SER A 79 12.87 -6.09 -2.45
N GLU A 80 14.00 -6.03 -3.16
CA GLU A 80 14.56 -4.77 -3.66
C GLU A 80 13.63 -4.10 -4.70
N THR A 81 13.14 -4.89 -5.66
CA THR A 81 12.25 -4.38 -6.71
C THR A 81 10.93 -3.87 -6.15
N LEU A 82 10.30 -4.64 -5.26
CA LEU A 82 9.02 -4.24 -4.69
C LEU A 82 9.17 -3.02 -3.76
N CYS A 83 10.26 -2.91 -3.01
CA CYS A 83 10.54 -1.71 -2.23
C CYS A 83 10.70 -0.47 -3.12
N GLU A 84 11.39 -0.58 -4.24
CA GLU A 84 11.57 0.53 -5.18
C GLU A 84 10.24 0.92 -5.83
N VAL A 85 9.50 -0.04 -6.37
CA VAL A 85 8.18 0.19 -6.97
C VAL A 85 7.19 0.75 -5.94
N GLY A 86 7.17 0.18 -4.74
CA GLY A 86 6.32 0.64 -3.66
C GLY A 86 6.64 2.08 -3.26
N ASN A 87 7.91 2.40 -3.15
CA ASN A 87 8.35 3.77 -2.85
C ASN A 87 7.87 4.78 -3.91
N ILE A 88 8.02 4.44 -5.19
CA ILE A 88 7.57 5.30 -6.29
C ILE A 88 6.05 5.48 -6.28
N LEU A 89 5.29 4.38 -6.20
CA LEU A 89 3.82 4.42 -6.24
C LEU A 89 3.21 5.13 -5.02
N ILE A 90 3.69 4.80 -3.83
CA ILE A 90 3.17 5.40 -2.60
C ILE A 90 3.51 6.90 -2.56
N ASN A 91 4.73 7.28 -2.92
CA ASN A 91 5.11 8.68 -2.99
C ASN A 91 4.30 9.46 -4.03
N ALA A 92 3.97 8.86 -5.17
CA ALA A 92 3.12 9.50 -6.17
C ALA A 92 1.70 9.75 -5.63
N VAL A 93 1.08 8.75 -5.00
CA VAL A 93 -0.27 8.86 -4.40
C VAL A 93 -0.27 9.88 -3.26
N MET A 94 0.64 9.72 -2.31
CA MET A 94 0.71 10.57 -1.12
C MET A 94 1.20 11.98 -1.45
N GLY A 95 2.07 12.13 -2.44
CA GLY A 95 2.48 13.44 -2.94
C GLY A 95 1.33 14.22 -3.55
N SER A 96 0.44 13.55 -4.28
CA SER A 96 -0.77 14.16 -4.81
C SER A 96 -1.71 14.63 -3.69
N ILE A 97 -1.86 13.83 -2.64
CA ILE A 97 -2.65 14.19 -1.45
C ILE A 97 -2.00 15.38 -0.72
N ALA A 98 -0.70 15.34 -0.50
CA ALA A 98 0.04 16.41 0.17
C ALA A 98 -0.07 17.74 -0.58
N ASN A 99 0.03 17.71 -1.91
CA ASN A 99 -0.13 18.89 -2.75
C ASN A 99 -1.56 19.44 -2.69
N LEU A 100 -2.56 18.56 -2.75
CA LEU A 100 -3.96 18.95 -2.65
C LEU A 100 -4.27 19.63 -1.31
N LEU A 101 -3.71 19.11 -0.23
CA LEU A 101 -3.91 19.63 1.14
C LEU A 101 -2.93 20.76 1.49
N ALA A 102 -2.05 21.18 0.58
CA ALA A 102 -1.01 22.19 0.81
C ALA A 102 -0.18 21.91 2.07
N THR A 103 0.23 20.66 2.26
CA THR A 103 0.95 20.17 3.45
C THR A 103 2.20 19.39 3.05
N GLN A 104 3.07 19.16 4.03
CA GLN A 104 4.24 18.29 3.88
C GLN A 104 4.03 17.01 4.65
N ILE A 105 4.38 15.89 4.03
CA ILE A 105 4.29 14.55 4.60
C ILE A 105 5.66 13.90 4.49
N ASP A 106 6.18 13.42 5.61
CA ASP A 106 7.43 12.69 5.68
C ASP A 106 7.17 11.18 5.67
N PHE A 107 8.06 10.43 5.03
CA PHE A 107 7.94 8.98 4.86
C PHE A 107 9.11 8.25 5.50
N SER A 108 8.81 7.08 6.08
CA SER A 108 9.84 6.12 6.45
C SER A 108 10.42 5.41 5.23
N THR A 109 11.48 4.66 5.43
CA THR A 109 11.99 3.73 4.41
C THR A 109 10.95 2.62 4.14
N PRO A 110 10.84 2.14 2.90
CA PRO A 110 9.95 1.05 2.57
C PRO A 110 10.37 -0.26 3.27
N ASN A 111 9.39 -1.00 3.74
CA ASN A 111 9.57 -2.29 4.39
C ASN A 111 8.77 -3.36 3.65
N TYR A 112 9.47 -4.37 3.14
CA TYR A 112 8.90 -5.50 2.44
C TYR A 112 8.48 -6.60 3.41
N LYS A 113 7.30 -7.17 3.20
CA LYS A 113 6.80 -8.32 3.95
C LYS A 113 5.99 -9.26 3.06
N GLU A 114 6.15 -10.55 3.31
CA GLU A 114 5.27 -11.59 2.79
C GLU A 114 4.39 -12.13 3.90
N GLY A 115 3.21 -12.60 3.56
CA GLY A 115 2.28 -13.21 4.50
C GLY A 115 0.83 -12.91 4.17
N LYS A 116 -0.03 -13.05 5.17
CA LYS A 116 -1.46 -12.77 5.01
C LYS A 116 -1.76 -11.31 5.34
N PHE A 117 -2.65 -10.73 4.57
CA PHE A 117 -3.09 -9.34 4.78
C PHE A 117 -3.70 -9.14 6.18
N THR A 118 -4.44 -10.12 6.68
CA THR A 118 -5.01 -10.09 8.04
C THR A 118 -3.94 -9.96 9.12
N ASP A 119 -2.81 -10.64 8.97
CA ASP A 119 -1.73 -10.59 9.96
C ASP A 119 -1.03 -9.24 9.93
N LEU A 120 -0.88 -8.68 8.74
CA LEU A 120 -0.30 -7.34 8.55
C LEU A 120 -1.16 -6.26 9.23
N ILE A 121 -2.47 -6.35 9.14
CA ILE A 121 -3.38 -5.38 9.75
C ILE A 121 -3.50 -5.60 11.26
N LYS A 122 -3.59 -6.85 11.72
CA LYS A 122 -3.63 -7.17 13.17
C LYS A 122 -2.37 -6.72 13.91
N SER A 123 -1.21 -6.78 13.27
CA SER A 123 0.03 -6.30 13.87
C SER A 123 0.00 -4.80 14.20
N LYS A 124 -0.88 -4.04 13.56
CA LYS A 124 -1.07 -2.60 13.80
C LYS A 124 -2.12 -2.28 14.86
N GLY A 125 -3.09 -3.19 15.04
CA GLY A 125 -4.21 -3.02 15.97
C GLY A 125 -3.94 -3.40 17.42
N SER A 126 -2.75 -3.90 17.77
CA SER A 126 -2.48 -4.49 19.08
C SER A 126 -2.38 -3.53 20.26
N LYS A 127 -2.63 -2.23 20.10
CA LYS A 127 -2.47 -1.21 21.14
C LYS A 127 -3.71 -0.39 21.48
N LYS A 128 -4.89 -0.90 21.40
CA LYS A 128 -6.24 -0.36 21.75
C LYS A 128 -7.19 -0.55 20.58
N ALA A 129 -8.47 -0.78 20.86
CA ALA A 129 -9.55 -0.82 19.88
C ALA A 129 -9.51 0.44 18.98
N MET A 130 -8.76 0.35 17.90
CA MET A 130 -8.61 1.45 16.95
C MET A 130 -9.44 1.12 15.72
N THR A 131 -10.42 1.94 15.46
CA THR A 131 -11.07 1.97 14.15
C THR A 131 -10.10 2.62 13.17
N PHE A 132 -9.85 1.98 12.04
CA PHE A 132 -9.00 2.53 10.99
C PHE A 132 -9.87 3.04 9.85
N LEU A 133 -9.46 4.14 9.27
CA LEU A 133 -9.93 4.57 7.97
C LEU A 133 -9.02 3.92 6.93
N LEU A 134 -9.60 3.08 6.09
CA LEU A 134 -8.91 2.42 5.00
C LEU A 134 -9.34 3.05 3.69
N ILE A 135 -8.42 3.65 2.99
CA ILE A 135 -8.63 4.07 1.62
C ILE A 135 -7.99 3.03 0.72
N ARG A 136 -8.80 2.36 -0.08
CA ARG A 136 -8.36 1.34 -1.03
C ARG A 136 -8.41 1.87 -2.44
N THR A 137 -7.31 1.77 -3.14
CA THR A 137 -7.20 2.07 -4.57
C THR A 137 -6.59 0.88 -5.29
N ASN A 138 -7.23 0.45 -6.36
CA ASN A 138 -6.65 -0.54 -7.25
C ASN A 138 -5.76 0.15 -8.26
N PHE A 139 -4.63 -0.44 -8.55
CA PHE A 139 -3.78 0.00 -9.64
C PHE A 139 -3.60 -1.11 -10.68
N LYS A 140 -3.41 -0.72 -11.92
CA LYS A 140 -3.10 -1.61 -13.03
C LYS A 140 -1.93 -1.06 -13.82
N VAL A 141 -1.03 -1.94 -14.19
CA VAL A 141 0.06 -1.67 -15.12
C VAL A 141 -0.23 -2.47 -16.38
N GLN A 142 -0.22 -1.83 -17.55
CA GLN A 142 -0.66 -2.48 -18.78
C GLN A 142 0.38 -3.43 -19.36
N ASP A 143 1.66 -3.12 -19.19
CA ASP A 143 2.74 -3.96 -19.73
C ASP A 143 3.94 -4.00 -18.75
N PRO A 144 4.21 -5.12 -18.10
CA PRO A 144 3.40 -6.35 -18.05
C PRO A 144 2.06 -6.15 -17.32
N GLN A 145 1.04 -6.98 -17.61
CA GLN A 145 -0.27 -6.89 -16.95
C GLN A 145 -0.15 -7.25 -15.46
N ILE A 146 -0.07 -6.24 -14.63
CA ILE A 146 0.09 -6.34 -13.18
C ILE A 146 -0.97 -5.49 -12.53
N SER A 147 -1.59 -6.03 -11.51
CA SER A 147 -2.56 -5.31 -10.68
C SER A 147 -2.24 -5.48 -9.20
N GLY A 148 -2.65 -4.54 -8.41
CA GLY A 148 -2.51 -4.59 -6.97
C GLY A 148 -3.39 -3.57 -6.29
N ASN A 149 -3.23 -3.46 -4.98
CA ASN A 149 -4.00 -2.53 -4.16
C ASN A 149 -3.06 -1.64 -3.36
N VAL A 150 -3.42 -0.37 -3.28
CA VAL A 150 -2.82 0.58 -2.34
C VAL A 150 -3.82 0.79 -1.21
N PHE A 151 -3.37 0.56 0.01
CA PHE A 151 -4.15 0.84 1.21
C PHE A 151 -3.50 1.97 1.98
N LEU A 152 -4.29 3.00 2.27
CA LEU A 152 -3.90 4.05 3.20
C LEU A 152 -4.62 3.81 4.52
N ILE A 153 -3.87 3.62 5.57
CA ILE A 153 -4.37 3.30 6.91
C ILE A 153 -4.05 4.49 7.81
N PHE A 154 -5.08 5.20 8.24
CA PHE A 154 -4.93 6.35 9.12
C PHE A 154 -5.20 5.95 10.58
N GLU A 155 -4.37 6.44 11.48
CA GLU A 155 -4.63 6.35 12.92
C GLU A 155 -5.82 7.23 13.29
N LEU A 156 -6.68 6.75 14.19
CA LEU A 156 -7.93 7.44 14.54
C LEU A 156 -7.72 8.88 15.04
N GLY A 157 -6.64 9.13 15.78
CA GLY A 157 -6.26 10.47 16.21
C GLY A 157 -5.89 11.41 15.07
N SER A 158 -5.44 10.85 13.94
CA SER A 158 -5.06 11.59 12.73
C SER A 158 -6.23 11.89 11.79
N ILE A 159 -7.35 11.19 11.92
CA ILE A 159 -8.52 11.42 11.04
C ILE A 159 -9.10 12.82 11.26
N GLY A 160 -9.17 13.28 12.50
CA GLY A 160 -9.60 14.64 12.82
C GLY A 160 -8.74 15.70 12.15
N ASP A 161 -7.43 15.50 12.17
CA ASP A 161 -6.47 16.41 11.53
C ASP A 161 -6.60 16.37 10.00
N LEU A 162 -6.81 15.19 9.42
CA LEU A 162 -7.07 15.03 8.00
C LEU A 162 -8.36 15.74 7.56
N LEU A 163 -9.46 15.54 8.29
CA LEU A 163 -10.74 16.21 8.01
C LEU A 163 -10.62 17.73 8.13
N THR A 164 -9.90 18.22 9.14
CA THR A 164 -9.61 19.64 9.32
C THR A 164 -8.80 20.21 8.14
N ALA A 165 -7.85 19.45 7.61
CA ALA A 165 -7.07 19.84 6.44
C ALA A 165 -7.92 19.88 5.17
N ILE A 166 -8.87 18.94 5.01
CA ILE A 166 -9.83 18.91 3.89
C ILE A 166 -10.80 20.08 3.95
N ASP A 167 -11.29 20.42 5.14
CA ASP A 167 -12.24 21.54 5.33
C ASP A 167 -11.64 22.93 5.03
N LYS A 168 -10.31 23.02 4.96
CA LYS A 168 -9.58 24.25 4.58
C LYS A 168 -9.37 24.43 3.08
N LEU A 169 -9.75 23.44 2.28
CA LEU A 169 -9.71 23.51 0.82
C LEU A 169 -10.87 24.35 0.29
#